data_f236e0350dd5e429c9e5b424fd3fc56b
#
_entry.id   f236e0350dd5e429c9e5b424fd3fc56b
#
_cell.length_a   1.000
_cell.length_b   1.000
_cell.length_c   1.000
_cell.angle_alpha   90.00
_cell.angle_beta   90.00
_cell.angle_gamma   90.00
#
_symmetry.space_group_name_H-M   'P 1'
#
loop_
_entity.id
_entity.type
_entity.pdbx_description
1 polymer ?
#
loop_
_entity_poly.entity_id
_entity_poly.type
_entity_poly.pdbx_seq_one_letter_code
_entity_poly.pdbx_strand_id
1 'polypeptide(L)'
;MTAFDSHPSADGLWTGLRSAAGVDTAIVVEQGVIRWVGERAALPAAFAGLPVHDGGGALVTPGLIDCHTHLVYGGQRANEFAMRLAGASYEEIARAGGGIVSSVLATREASEDALFESASARLASLLAEGVCAIEIKSGYGLALEHERKQLRVARRLGEAHGVTVRTTFLGAHALPPEYAGRANGSSDYIDLVCREMLPALAAEGLVDAVDAFCERIAFSLEETERVFEAAQSLGLPVKLHAEQLSDSGGSVIR
;
A
#
# COMPACT_ATOMS: atom_id res chain seq x y z
N MET A 1 -14.88 22.55 1.40
CA MET A 1 -15.37 21.96 0.13
C MET A 1 -14.75 22.76 -1.00
N THR A 2 -13.54 22.37 -1.41
CA THR A 2 -12.96 22.84 -2.66
C THR A 2 -13.43 21.88 -3.73
N ALA A 3 -14.20 22.38 -4.69
CA ALA A 3 -14.62 21.63 -5.85
C ALA A 3 -13.36 21.06 -6.52
N PHE A 4 -13.30 19.75 -6.65
CA PHE A 4 -12.41 19.14 -7.62
C PHE A 4 -12.87 19.66 -8.98
N ASP A 5 -12.05 20.52 -9.58
CA ASP A 5 -12.26 20.94 -10.95
C ASP A 5 -12.45 19.68 -11.79
N SER A 6 -13.58 19.61 -12.48
CA SER A 6 -13.84 18.56 -13.44
C SER A 6 -12.69 18.59 -14.45
N HIS A 7 -11.77 17.62 -14.34
CA HIS A 7 -10.81 17.40 -15.40
C HIS A 7 -11.60 17.32 -16.71
N PRO A 8 -11.19 18.01 -17.77
CA PRO A 8 -11.82 17.87 -19.06
C PRO A 8 -11.92 16.37 -19.40
N SER A 9 -13.05 15.95 -19.92
CA SER A 9 -13.26 14.54 -20.27
C SER A 9 -12.05 14.03 -21.04
N ALA A 10 -11.43 12.95 -20.55
CA ALA A 10 -10.34 12.30 -21.25
C ALA A 10 -10.82 11.53 -22.50
N ASP A 11 -12.14 11.53 -22.72
CA ASP A 11 -12.76 10.85 -23.86
C ASP A 11 -12.36 11.50 -25.18
N GLY A 12 -12.03 10.68 -26.15
CA GLY A 12 -11.59 11.11 -27.44
C GLY A 12 -10.43 10.29 -28.00
N LEU A 13 -9.84 10.82 -29.06
CA LEU A 13 -8.68 10.27 -29.74
C LEU A 13 -7.43 11.05 -29.32
N TRP A 14 -6.57 10.41 -28.58
CA TRP A 14 -5.26 10.93 -28.20
C TRP A 14 -4.22 10.58 -29.26
N THR A 15 -3.55 11.57 -29.82
CA THR A 15 -2.50 11.46 -30.86
C THR A 15 -1.24 12.21 -30.43
N GLY A 16 -0.20 12.21 -31.27
CA GLY A 16 1.05 12.86 -30.90
C GLY A 16 1.72 12.20 -29.68
N LEU A 17 1.51 10.91 -29.50
CA LEU A 17 2.09 10.10 -28.42
C LEU A 17 3.17 9.18 -28.98
N ARG A 18 4.12 8.79 -28.14
CA ARG A 18 5.12 7.78 -28.46
C ARG A 18 5.10 6.66 -27.44
N SER A 19 5.13 5.41 -27.90
CA SER A 19 5.36 4.26 -27.02
C SER A 19 6.81 4.20 -26.53
N ALA A 20 7.08 3.34 -25.57
CA ALA A 20 8.44 3.07 -25.08
C ALA A 20 9.41 2.60 -26.19
N ALA A 21 8.88 1.99 -27.26
CA ALA A 21 9.63 1.61 -28.45
C ALA A 21 9.83 2.77 -29.46
N GLY A 22 9.38 3.98 -29.14
CA GLY A 22 9.50 5.16 -30.01
C GLY A 22 8.48 5.21 -31.16
N VAL A 23 7.48 4.34 -31.16
CA VAL A 23 6.46 4.27 -32.22
C VAL A 23 5.40 5.35 -32.02
N ASP A 24 5.01 6.04 -33.12
CA ASP A 24 3.89 7.00 -33.12
C ASP A 24 2.59 6.25 -32.74
N THR A 25 2.04 6.58 -31.58
CA THR A 25 0.99 5.83 -30.92
C THR A 25 -0.27 6.70 -30.81
N ALA A 26 -1.42 6.09 -30.92
CA ALA A 26 -2.70 6.72 -30.60
C ALA A 26 -3.48 5.87 -29.58
N ILE A 27 -4.32 6.56 -28.80
CA ILE A 27 -5.19 5.96 -27.79
C ILE A 27 -6.59 6.49 -27.99
N VAL A 28 -7.58 5.62 -27.96
CA VAL A 28 -8.99 5.98 -27.95
C VAL A 28 -9.59 5.74 -26.57
N VAL A 29 -10.22 6.75 -26.00
CA VAL A 29 -10.93 6.69 -24.72
C VAL A 29 -12.39 7.04 -24.96
N GLU A 30 -13.30 6.20 -24.47
CA GLU A 30 -14.76 6.46 -24.47
C GLU A 30 -15.34 6.05 -23.11
N GLN A 31 -16.07 6.95 -22.50
CA GLN A 31 -16.66 6.77 -21.16
C GLN A 31 -15.62 6.41 -20.10
N GLY A 32 -14.44 7.06 -20.16
CA GLY A 32 -13.34 6.81 -19.23
C GLY A 32 -12.62 5.47 -19.42
N VAL A 33 -12.94 4.72 -20.49
CA VAL A 33 -12.34 3.40 -20.77
C VAL A 33 -11.51 3.47 -22.06
N ILE A 34 -10.28 2.95 -21.99
CA ILE A 34 -9.44 2.78 -23.18
C ILE A 34 -10.08 1.72 -24.07
N ARG A 35 -10.51 2.12 -25.28
CA ARG A 35 -11.13 1.24 -26.27
C ARG A 35 -10.15 0.71 -27.30
N TRP A 36 -9.08 1.48 -27.55
CA TRP A 36 -8.05 1.07 -28.51
C TRP A 36 -6.72 1.73 -28.19
N VAL A 37 -5.63 1.00 -28.38
CA VAL A 37 -4.25 1.49 -28.31
C VAL A 37 -3.48 0.82 -29.44
N GLY A 38 -2.72 1.60 -30.20
CA GLY A 38 -1.87 1.04 -31.27
C GLY A 38 -1.10 2.10 -32.05
N GLU A 39 -0.44 1.66 -33.09
CA GLU A 39 0.23 2.58 -34.02
C GLU A 39 -0.80 3.51 -34.68
N ARG A 40 -0.53 4.81 -34.70
CA ARG A 40 -1.44 5.79 -35.28
C ARG A 40 -1.86 5.44 -36.71
N ALA A 41 -0.95 4.89 -37.51
CA ALA A 41 -1.23 4.48 -38.89
C ALA A 41 -2.24 3.33 -39.00
N ALA A 42 -2.44 2.55 -37.92
CA ALA A 42 -3.38 1.44 -37.85
C ALA A 42 -4.72 1.83 -37.18
N LEU A 43 -4.96 3.13 -36.94
CA LEU A 43 -6.19 3.59 -36.28
C LEU A 43 -7.43 3.17 -37.08
N PRO A 44 -8.39 2.45 -36.46
CA PRO A 44 -9.62 2.08 -37.12
C PRO A 44 -10.46 3.29 -37.54
N ALA A 45 -11.00 3.27 -38.77
CA ALA A 45 -11.81 4.37 -39.32
C ALA A 45 -13.03 4.74 -38.44
N ALA A 46 -13.53 3.80 -37.67
CA ALA A 46 -14.65 4.01 -36.75
C ALA A 46 -14.39 5.11 -35.72
N PHE A 47 -13.13 5.41 -35.42
CA PHE A 47 -12.74 6.41 -34.40
C PHE A 47 -12.35 7.78 -35.01
N ALA A 48 -12.37 7.92 -36.35
CA ALA A 48 -11.92 9.14 -37.03
C ALA A 48 -12.74 10.42 -36.69
N GLY A 49 -13.96 10.25 -36.18
CA GLY A 49 -14.86 11.37 -35.83
C GLY A 49 -14.80 11.81 -34.36
N LEU A 50 -13.94 11.20 -33.54
CA LEU A 50 -13.83 11.56 -32.14
C LEU A 50 -13.08 12.90 -31.94
N PRO A 51 -13.35 13.63 -30.84
CA PRO A 51 -12.54 14.78 -30.45
C PRO A 51 -11.06 14.38 -30.35
N VAL A 52 -10.17 15.22 -30.89
CA VAL A 52 -8.72 14.89 -30.92
C VAL A 52 -8.01 15.68 -29.83
N HIS A 53 -7.20 14.97 -29.06
CA HIS A 53 -6.27 15.50 -28.07
C HIS A 53 -4.84 15.27 -28.56
N ASP A 54 -4.03 16.33 -28.56
CA ASP A 54 -2.61 16.23 -28.95
C ASP A 54 -1.74 16.03 -27.70
N GLY A 55 -1.03 14.92 -27.64
CA GLY A 55 -0.07 14.60 -26.58
C GLY A 55 1.30 15.29 -26.74
N GLY A 56 1.51 16.10 -27.76
CA GLY A 56 2.71 16.91 -27.92
C GLY A 56 4.02 16.13 -28.05
N GLY A 57 3.99 14.90 -28.52
CA GLY A 57 5.15 14.01 -28.62
C GLY A 57 5.52 13.30 -27.31
N ALA A 58 4.65 13.36 -26.29
CA ALA A 58 4.90 12.74 -24.99
C ALA A 58 5.05 11.21 -25.09
N LEU A 59 5.89 10.65 -24.21
CA LEU A 59 5.95 9.22 -23.98
C LEU A 59 4.70 8.76 -23.26
N VAL A 60 4.06 7.71 -23.78
CA VAL A 60 2.94 7.04 -23.11
C VAL A 60 3.38 5.66 -22.59
N THR A 61 3.04 5.37 -21.36
CA THR A 61 3.26 4.07 -20.72
C THR A 61 1.97 3.61 -20.05
N PRO A 62 1.82 2.32 -19.72
CA PRO A 62 0.85 1.92 -18.72
C PRO A 62 1.01 2.74 -17.44
N GLY A 63 -0.08 3.02 -16.75
CA GLY A 63 -0.04 3.73 -15.48
C GLY A 63 0.84 3.00 -14.46
N LEU A 64 1.55 3.75 -13.62
CA LEU A 64 2.44 3.17 -12.63
C LEU A 64 1.65 2.48 -11.52
N ILE A 65 2.15 1.34 -11.06
CA ILE A 65 1.60 0.60 -9.93
C ILE A 65 2.63 0.60 -8.81
N ASP A 66 2.29 1.21 -7.67
CA ASP A 66 3.10 1.08 -6.47
C ASP A 66 2.61 -0.13 -5.67
N CYS A 67 3.38 -1.21 -5.73
CA CYS A 67 2.98 -2.50 -5.17
C CYS A 67 3.41 -2.70 -3.71
N HIS A 68 3.96 -1.67 -3.03
CA HIS A 68 4.42 -1.80 -1.64
C HIS A 68 4.49 -0.45 -0.94
N THR A 69 3.46 -0.09 -0.20
CA THR A 69 3.49 1.10 0.65
C THR A 69 2.92 0.85 2.04
N HIS A 70 3.39 1.66 3.01
CA HIS A 70 2.81 1.81 4.33
C HIS A 70 2.29 3.24 4.50
N LEU A 71 1.33 3.64 3.67
CA LEU A 71 0.94 5.04 3.53
C LEU A 71 0.17 5.58 4.72
N VAL A 72 -0.59 4.71 5.42
CA VAL A 72 -1.45 5.09 6.55
C VAL A 72 -0.74 4.85 7.88
N TYR A 73 -0.22 5.91 8.45
CA TYR A 73 0.41 5.90 9.79
C TYR A 73 0.32 7.28 10.45
N GLY A 74 0.35 7.29 11.78
CA GLY A 74 0.45 8.49 12.61
C GLY A 74 1.90 8.85 12.96
N GLY A 75 2.11 10.10 13.31
CA GLY A 75 3.42 10.61 13.71
C GLY A 75 4.38 10.80 12.54
N GLN A 76 5.65 11.02 12.89
CA GLN A 76 6.77 11.15 11.95
C GLN A 76 8.08 10.71 12.60
N ARG A 77 9.00 10.22 11.80
CA ARG A 77 10.30 9.71 12.26
C ARG A 77 11.47 10.56 11.75
N ALA A 78 11.23 11.85 11.44
CA ALA A 78 12.27 12.77 10.96
C ALA A 78 13.42 12.93 11.96
N ASN A 79 13.11 12.96 13.26
CA ASN A 79 14.13 13.04 14.30
C ASN A 79 15.02 11.79 14.37
N GLU A 80 14.45 10.60 14.14
CA GLU A 80 15.22 9.36 14.07
C GLU A 80 16.17 9.35 12.87
N PHE A 81 15.72 9.88 11.75
CA PHE A 81 16.57 10.05 10.57
C PHE A 81 17.72 11.01 10.87
N ALA A 82 17.47 12.14 11.53
CA ALA A 82 18.51 13.07 11.96
C ALA A 82 19.50 12.40 12.95
N MET A 83 19.00 11.61 13.90
CA MET A 83 19.85 10.84 14.82
C MET A 83 20.75 9.84 14.08
N ARG A 84 20.23 9.13 13.08
CA ARG A 84 21.02 8.22 12.23
C ARG A 84 22.12 8.96 11.46
N LEU A 85 21.80 10.11 10.87
CA LEU A 85 22.80 10.94 10.20
C LEU A 85 23.88 11.46 11.16
N ALA A 86 23.54 11.66 12.43
CA ALA A 86 24.47 12.02 13.49
C ALA A 86 25.27 10.82 14.04
N GLY A 87 25.06 9.61 13.50
CA GLY A 87 25.80 8.40 13.87
C GLY A 87 25.17 7.59 15.01
N ALA A 88 23.95 7.89 15.44
CA ALA A 88 23.28 7.13 16.48
C ALA A 88 22.98 5.69 16.02
N SER A 89 23.22 4.73 16.90
CA SER A 89 22.89 3.33 16.69
C SER A 89 21.37 3.09 16.77
N TYR A 90 20.94 1.96 16.21
CA TYR A 90 19.54 1.53 16.33
C TYR A 90 19.07 1.42 17.78
N GLU A 91 19.96 0.93 18.67
CA GLU A 91 19.67 0.80 20.09
C GLU A 91 19.49 2.16 20.80
N GLU A 92 20.29 3.15 20.45
CA GLU A 92 20.16 4.50 20.99
C GLU A 92 18.85 5.15 20.56
N ILE A 93 18.45 4.98 19.29
CA ILE A 93 17.17 5.44 18.76
C ILE A 93 16.01 4.74 19.47
N ALA A 94 16.09 3.43 19.65
CA ALA A 94 15.05 2.66 20.33
C ALA A 94 14.92 3.08 21.82
N ARG A 95 16.05 3.30 22.53
CA ARG A 95 16.03 3.80 23.91
C ARG A 95 15.46 5.23 24.03
N ALA A 96 15.59 6.03 22.99
CA ALA A 96 14.98 7.36 22.91
C ALA A 96 13.47 7.32 22.59
N GLY A 97 12.86 6.13 22.56
CA GLY A 97 11.43 5.94 22.26
C GLY A 97 11.10 5.94 20.77
N GLY A 98 12.11 5.80 19.91
CA GLY A 98 11.95 5.69 18.46
C GLY A 98 11.66 4.27 17.98
N GLY A 99 11.72 4.09 16.67
CA GLY A 99 11.44 2.81 16.00
C GLY A 99 9.96 2.60 15.72
N ILE A 100 9.61 1.34 15.42
CA ILE A 100 8.23 0.98 15.06
C ILE A 100 7.24 1.28 16.18
N VAL A 101 7.66 1.19 17.45
CA VAL A 101 6.81 1.43 18.61
C VAL A 101 6.27 2.86 18.63
N SER A 102 7.09 3.87 18.28
CA SER A 102 6.64 5.26 18.21
C SER A 102 5.56 5.45 17.13
N SER A 103 5.72 4.80 15.97
CA SER A 103 4.71 4.83 14.91
C SER A 103 3.41 4.12 15.34
N VAL A 104 3.52 3.00 16.06
CA VAL A 104 2.36 2.26 16.59
C VAL A 104 1.56 3.13 17.56
N LEU A 105 2.22 3.74 18.54
CA LEU A 105 1.54 4.60 19.52
C LEU A 105 0.85 5.79 18.84
N ALA A 106 1.56 6.50 17.97
CA ALA A 106 1.01 7.64 17.24
C ALA A 106 -0.15 7.25 16.31
N THR A 107 -0.08 6.07 15.67
CA THR A 107 -1.17 5.56 14.81
C THR A 107 -2.39 5.17 15.63
N ARG A 108 -2.19 4.58 16.80
CA ARG A 108 -3.30 4.21 17.72
C ARG A 108 -4.01 5.45 18.26
N GLU A 109 -3.29 6.48 18.63
CA GLU A 109 -3.83 7.75 19.15
C GLU A 109 -4.55 8.59 18.10
N ALA A 110 -4.08 8.56 16.85
CA ALA A 110 -4.65 9.36 15.78
C ALA A 110 -6.08 8.91 15.45
N SER A 111 -6.96 9.89 15.18
CA SER A 111 -8.30 9.61 14.63
C SER A 111 -8.23 9.13 13.18
N GLU A 112 -9.30 8.52 12.68
CA GLU A 112 -9.39 8.14 11.25
C GLU A 112 -9.22 9.36 10.33
N ASP A 113 -9.80 10.51 10.69
CA ASP A 113 -9.68 11.72 9.89
C ASP A 113 -8.25 12.27 9.88
N ALA A 114 -7.56 12.28 11.00
CA ALA A 114 -6.15 12.70 11.06
C ALA A 114 -5.23 11.78 10.24
N LEU A 115 -5.47 10.46 10.29
CA LEU A 115 -4.76 9.49 9.46
C LEU A 115 -5.07 9.70 7.97
N PHE A 116 -6.34 9.93 7.64
CA PHE A 116 -6.76 10.20 6.26
C PHE A 116 -6.12 11.47 5.71
N GLU A 117 -6.15 12.58 6.42
CA GLU A 117 -5.54 13.85 5.99
C GLU A 117 -4.04 13.71 5.73
N SER A 118 -3.32 13.09 6.68
CA SER A 118 -1.87 12.92 6.54
C SER A 118 -1.50 11.94 5.41
N ALA A 119 -2.26 10.87 5.23
CA ALA A 119 -2.06 9.90 4.17
C ALA A 119 -2.48 10.45 2.80
N SER A 120 -3.53 11.30 2.73
CA SER A 120 -3.92 12.00 1.49
C SER A 120 -2.79 12.87 0.94
N ALA A 121 -2.07 13.58 1.80
CA ALA A 121 -0.93 14.40 1.38
C ALA A 121 0.21 13.53 0.78
N ARG A 122 0.49 12.36 1.38
CA ARG A 122 1.48 11.40 0.84
C ARG A 122 1.01 10.79 -0.48
N LEU A 123 -0.27 10.41 -0.56
CA LEU A 123 -0.87 9.85 -1.77
C LEU A 123 -0.84 10.85 -2.93
N ALA A 124 -1.16 12.12 -2.67
CA ALA A 124 -1.13 13.16 -3.70
C ALA A 124 0.25 13.28 -4.37
N SER A 125 1.34 13.12 -3.62
CA SER A 125 2.70 13.12 -4.18
C SER A 125 2.91 11.94 -5.14
N LEU A 126 2.46 10.73 -4.79
CA LEU A 126 2.56 9.54 -5.63
C LEU A 126 1.70 9.66 -6.90
N LEU A 127 0.48 10.21 -6.77
CA LEU A 127 -0.39 10.44 -7.92
C LEU A 127 0.22 11.47 -8.89
N ALA A 128 0.89 12.49 -8.38
CA ALA A 128 1.59 13.48 -9.21
C ALA A 128 2.77 12.87 -10.00
N GLU A 129 3.32 11.74 -9.55
CA GLU A 129 4.35 10.97 -10.23
C GLU A 129 3.78 9.95 -11.24
N GLY A 130 2.45 9.86 -11.38
CA GLY A 130 1.77 8.99 -12.34
C GLY A 130 1.36 7.61 -11.78
N VAL A 131 1.35 7.42 -10.47
CA VAL A 131 0.81 6.21 -9.84
C VAL A 131 -0.71 6.19 -10.05
N CYS A 132 -1.25 5.10 -10.57
CA CYS A 132 -2.69 4.91 -10.81
C CYS A 132 -3.29 3.73 -10.02
N ALA A 133 -2.45 2.89 -9.45
CA ALA A 133 -2.85 1.83 -8.53
C ALA A 133 -1.80 1.67 -7.44
N ILE A 134 -2.24 1.43 -6.22
CA ILE A 134 -1.35 1.39 -5.05
C ILE A 134 -1.76 0.28 -4.08
N GLU A 135 -0.76 -0.43 -3.55
CA GLU A 135 -0.94 -1.25 -2.37
C GLU A 135 -0.70 -0.44 -1.11
N ILE A 136 -1.61 -0.52 -0.16
CA ILE A 136 -1.48 0.09 1.16
C ILE A 136 -1.55 -1.00 2.23
N LYS A 137 -0.45 -1.19 2.94
CA LYS A 137 -0.35 -2.15 4.06
C LYS A 137 -0.74 -1.46 5.36
N SER A 138 -1.44 -2.20 6.24
CA SER A 138 -1.55 -1.87 7.66
C SER A 138 -0.28 -2.26 8.42
N GLY A 139 -0.35 -2.53 9.72
CA GLY A 139 0.78 -3.04 10.50
C GLY A 139 1.39 -2.05 11.49
N TYR A 140 0.77 -0.89 11.67
CA TYR A 140 1.09 0.03 12.75
C TYR A 140 -0.03 0.13 13.80
N GLY A 141 -1.09 -0.68 13.65
CA GLY A 141 -2.13 -0.80 14.67
C GLY A 141 -1.80 -1.85 15.71
N LEU A 142 -1.40 -3.03 15.26
CA LEU A 142 -1.04 -4.22 16.04
C LEU A 142 -2.13 -4.63 17.08
N ALA A 143 -3.37 -4.24 16.80
CA ALA A 143 -4.58 -4.64 17.53
C ALA A 143 -5.78 -4.46 16.59
N LEU A 144 -6.82 -5.30 16.74
CA LEU A 144 -7.94 -5.37 15.79
C LEU A 144 -8.53 -4.01 15.44
N GLU A 145 -8.87 -3.19 16.43
CA GLU A 145 -9.49 -1.87 16.18
C GLU A 145 -8.57 -0.91 15.43
N HIS A 146 -7.28 -0.97 15.69
CA HIS A 146 -6.32 -0.04 15.08
C HIS A 146 -5.89 -0.50 13.68
N GLU A 147 -5.79 -1.80 13.43
CA GLU A 147 -5.59 -2.35 12.09
C GLU A 147 -6.82 -2.08 11.21
N ARG A 148 -8.04 -2.29 11.76
CA ARG A 148 -9.30 -1.93 11.09
C ARG A 148 -9.33 -0.46 10.70
N LYS A 149 -8.94 0.42 11.60
CA LYS A 149 -8.86 1.87 11.36
C LYS A 149 -7.93 2.18 10.18
N GLN A 150 -6.73 1.61 10.14
CA GLN A 150 -5.79 1.82 9.03
C GLN A 150 -6.35 1.32 7.69
N LEU A 151 -6.93 0.12 7.65
CA LEU A 151 -7.48 -0.46 6.43
C LEU A 151 -8.69 0.32 5.91
N ARG A 152 -9.57 0.82 6.80
CA ARG A 152 -10.68 1.71 6.43
C ARG A 152 -10.18 3.02 5.83
N VAL A 153 -9.17 3.62 6.44
CA VAL A 153 -8.54 4.83 5.89
C VAL A 153 -7.94 4.55 4.52
N ALA A 154 -7.28 3.41 4.33
CA ALA A 154 -6.74 3.02 3.02
C ALA A 154 -7.83 2.89 1.94
N ARG A 155 -8.98 2.28 2.25
CA ARG A 155 -10.14 2.22 1.33
C ARG A 155 -10.68 3.62 1.02
N ARG A 156 -10.89 4.44 2.07
CA ARG A 156 -11.35 5.82 1.92
C ARG A 156 -10.44 6.67 1.04
N LEU A 157 -9.12 6.46 1.09
CA LEU A 157 -8.17 7.13 0.20
C LEU A 157 -8.43 6.79 -1.27
N GLY A 158 -8.66 5.51 -1.58
CA GLY A 158 -8.99 5.08 -2.94
C GLY A 158 -10.25 5.76 -3.48
N GLU A 159 -11.30 5.77 -2.68
CA GLU A 159 -12.58 6.39 -3.03
C GLU A 159 -12.46 7.90 -3.21
N ALA A 160 -11.79 8.59 -2.27
CA ALA A 160 -11.68 10.04 -2.28
C ALA A 160 -10.79 10.59 -3.41
N HIS A 161 -9.76 9.84 -3.79
CA HIS A 161 -8.78 10.26 -4.82
C HIS A 161 -9.00 9.59 -6.18
N GLY A 162 -9.98 8.71 -6.31
CA GLY A 162 -10.27 8.02 -7.57
C GLY A 162 -9.14 7.10 -8.04
N VAL A 163 -8.36 6.54 -7.12
CA VAL A 163 -7.23 5.64 -7.40
C VAL A 163 -7.54 4.22 -6.93
N THR A 164 -7.06 3.23 -7.69
CA THR A 164 -7.20 1.83 -7.28
C THR A 164 -6.30 1.54 -6.07
N VAL A 165 -6.91 1.20 -4.93
CA VAL A 165 -6.20 0.78 -3.72
C VAL A 165 -6.41 -0.71 -3.48
N ARG A 166 -5.30 -1.42 -3.26
CA ARG A 166 -5.28 -2.78 -2.70
C ARG A 166 -4.80 -2.72 -1.27
N THR A 167 -5.58 -3.26 -0.36
CA THR A 167 -5.26 -3.26 1.07
C THR A 167 -4.63 -4.58 1.49
N THR A 168 -3.51 -4.50 2.17
CA THR A 168 -2.82 -5.68 2.71
C THR A 168 -2.81 -5.61 4.24
N PHE A 169 -3.35 -6.62 4.88
CA PHE A 169 -3.27 -6.76 6.34
C PHE A 169 -1.89 -7.25 6.74
N LEU A 170 -1.19 -6.48 7.56
CA LEU A 170 0.14 -6.79 8.09
C LEU A 170 0.12 -6.77 9.63
N GLY A 171 -0.82 -7.51 10.25
CA GLY A 171 -0.85 -7.64 11.71
C GLY A 171 0.42 -8.27 12.27
N ALA A 172 1.01 -9.20 11.53
CA ALA A 172 2.29 -9.81 11.88
C ALA A 172 3.51 -8.95 11.44
N HIS A 173 3.53 -7.67 11.82
CA HIS A 173 4.61 -6.72 11.50
C HIS A 173 5.65 -6.61 12.62
N ALA A 174 5.19 -6.51 13.84
CA ALA A 174 6.01 -6.47 15.04
C ALA A 174 5.23 -6.98 16.25
N LEU A 175 5.94 -7.39 17.29
CA LEU A 175 5.30 -7.74 18.55
C LEU A 175 4.81 -6.47 19.28
N PRO A 176 3.50 -6.33 19.56
CA PRO A 176 3.00 -5.16 20.25
C PRO A 176 3.48 -5.11 21.70
N PRO A 177 3.60 -3.90 22.29
CA PRO A 177 4.13 -3.73 23.65
C PRO A 177 3.41 -4.57 24.71
N GLU A 178 2.11 -4.81 24.53
CA GLU A 178 1.27 -5.57 25.45
C GLU A 178 1.66 -7.05 25.56
N TYR A 179 2.37 -7.58 24.57
CA TYR A 179 2.86 -8.94 24.52
C TYR A 179 4.36 -9.05 24.83
N ALA A 180 5.07 -7.93 24.82
CA ALA A 180 6.50 -7.90 25.10
C ALA A 180 6.79 -8.40 26.54
N GLY A 181 7.82 -9.22 26.69
CA GLY A 181 8.23 -9.77 27.99
C GLY A 181 7.37 -10.91 28.54
N ARG A 182 6.31 -11.33 27.84
CA ARG A 182 5.56 -12.53 28.21
C ARG A 182 6.27 -13.78 27.70
N ALA A 183 6.20 -14.89 28.44
CA ALA A 183 6.88 -16.13 28.09
C ALA A 183 6.49 -16.68 26.70
N ASN A 184 5.20 -16.57 26.33
CA ASN A 184 4.65 -16.99 25.04
C ASN A 184 4.11 -15.80 24.22
N GLY A 185 4.57 -14.57 24.49
CA GLY A 185 3.95 -13.36 23.96
C GLY A 185 3.83 -13.34 22.45
N SER A 186 4.84 -13.79 21.73
CA SER A 186 4.82 -13.86 20.25
C SER A 186 3.75 -14.84 19.76
N SER A 187 3.78 -16.07 20.27
CA SER A 187 2.80 -17.10 19.88
C SER A 187 1.36 -16.73 20.24
N ASP A 188 1.14 -16.14 21.44
CA ASP A 188 -0.18 -15.68 21.87
C ASP A 188 -0.71 -14.54 20.98
N TYR A 189 0.19 -13.64 20.54
CA TYR A 189 -0.17 -12.58 19.60
C TYR A 189 -0.50 -13.13 18.21
N ILE A 190 0.27 -14.08 17.70
CA ILE A 190 -0.04 -14.73 16.41
C ILE A 190 -1.35 -15.51 16.48
N ASP A 191 -1.67 -16.13 17.63
CA ASP A 191 -3.00 -16.71 17.84
C ASP A 191 -4.12 -15.67 17.72
N LEU A 192 -3.95 -14.49 18.31
CA LEU A 192 -4.90 -13.39 18.16
C LEU A 192 -5.02 -12.93 16.70
N VAL A 193 -3.89 -12.77 16.00
CA VAL A 193 -3.87 -12.40 14.57
C VAL A 193 -4.66 -13.40 13.74
N CYS A 194 -4.39 -14.70 13.89
CA CYS A 194 -4.98 -15.76 13.08
C CYS A 194 -6.44 -16.03 13.39
N ARG A 195 -6.83 -16.01 14.68
CA ARG A 195 -8.15 -16.46 15.11
C ARG A 195 -9.19 -15.35 15.24
N GLU A 196 -8.75 -14.11 15.44
CA GLU A 196 -9.66 -13.00 15.70
C GLU A 196 -9.47 -11.87 14.69
N MET A 197 -8.25 -11.32 14.56
CA MET A 197 -8.03 -10.12 13.75
C MET A 197 -8.28 -10.35 12.27
N LEU A 198 -7.60 -11.32 11.69
CA LEU A 198 -7.69 -11.61 10.26
C LEU A 198 -9.10 -12.04 9.83
N PRO A 199 -9.79 -13.00 10.50
CA PRO A 199 -11.15 -13.36 10.13
C PRO A 199 -12.13 -12.19 10.22
N ALA A 200 -12.03 -11.34 11.26
CA ALA A 200 -12.90 -10.18 11.43
C ALA A 200 -12.71 -9.16 10.30
N LEU A 201 -11.46 -8.82 9.97
CA LEU A 201 -11.13 -7.85 8.92
C LEU A 201 -11.47 -8.37 7.52
N ALA A 202 -11.28 -9.66 7.27
CA ALA A 202 -11.67 -10.32 6.02
C ALA A 202 -13.21 -10.31 5.84
N ALA A 203 -13.96 -10.61 6.90
CA ALA A 203 -15.43 -10.57 6.87
C ALA A 203 -15.98 -9.15 6.59
N GLU A 204 -15.26 -8.11 6.96
CA GLU A 204 -15.59 -6.71 6.63
C GLU A 204 -15.19 -6.31 5.21
N GLY A 205 -14.54 -7.18 4.43
CA GLY A 205 -14.06 -6.86 3.07
C GLY A 205 -12.89 -5.89 3.04
N LEU A 206 -12.17 -5.77 4.15
CA LEU A 206 -11.07 -4.81 4.30
C LEU A 206 -9.70 -5.36 3.87
N VAL A 207 -9.60 -6.64 3.51
CA VAL A 207 -8.32 -7.32 3.23
C VAL A 207 -8.34 -7.90 1.83
N ASP A 208 -7.42 -7.44 0.97
CA ASP A 208 -7.18 -8.03 -0.35
C ASP A 208 -6.01 -9.03 -0.34
N ALA A 209 -5.07 -8.87 0.61
CA ALA A 209 -3.94 -9.76 0.80
C ALA A 209 -3.46 -9.71 2.27
N VAL A 210 -2.67 -10.69 2.66
CA VAL A 210 -2.04 -10.77 3.99
C VAL A 210 -0.53 -10.77 3.82
N ASP A 211 0.17 -10.10 4.74
CA ASP A 211 1.62 -10.05 4.76
C ASP A 211 2.15 -10.34 6.17
N ALA A 212 3.38 -10.79 6.27
CA ALA A 212 4.05 -11.04 7.53
C ALA A 212 5.52 -10.63 7.46
N PHE A 213 6.10 -10.23 8.58
CA PHE A 213 7.52 -9.92 8.71
C PHE A 213 8.25 -11.06 9.40
N CYS A 214 8.83 -11.95 8.57
CA CYS A 214 9.60 -13.12 9.00
C CYS A 214 11.07 -12.73 9.18
N GLU A 215 11.43 -12.38 10.39
CA GLU A 215 12.79 -11.97 10.75
C GLU A 215 13.10 -12.28 12.21
N ARG A 216 14.38 -12.43 12.56
CA ARG A 216 14.80 -12.68 13.95
C ARG A 216 14.34 -11.64 14.96
N ILE A 217 14.08 -10.40 14.50
CA ILE A 217 13.59 -9.31 15.33
C ILE A 217 12.07 -9.20 15.37
N ALA A 218 11.35 -10.03 14.61
CA ALA A 218 9.90 -10.02 14.51
C ALA A 218 9.33 -11.43 14.74
N PHE A 219 8.91 -12.11 13.70
CA PHE A 219 8.26 -13.42 13.80
C PHE A 219 9.09 -14.52 13.16
N SER A 220 8.99 -15.71 13.74
CA SER A 220 9.65 -16.92 13.25
C SER A 220 8.99 -17.45 11.98
N LEU A 221 9.67 -18.39 11.33
CA LEU A 221 9.15 -19.13 10.18
C LEU A 221 7.83 -19.83 10.52
N GLU A 222 7.79 -20.57 11.64
CA GLU A 222 6.60 -21.28 12.11
C GLU A 222 5.41 -20.35 12.40
N GLU A 223 5.67 -19.21 13.02
CA GLU A 223 4.64 -18.19 13.29
C GLU A 223 4.11 -17.59 11.98
N THR A 224 4.99 -17.34 11.01
CA THR A 224 4.63 -16.84 9.69
C THR A 224 3.80 -17.86 8.91
N GLU A 225 4.16 -19.14 8.94
CA GLU A 225 3.38 -20.23 8.33
C GLU A 225 1.95 -20.26 8.87
N ARG A 226 1.78 -20.13 10.19
CA ARG A 226 0.45 -20.08 10.81
C ARG A 226 -0.41 -18.90 10.30
N VAL A 227 0.19 -17.74 10.12
CA VAL A 227 -0.51 -16.58 9.53
C VAL A 227 -0.93 -16.87 8.09
N PHE A 228 -0.05 -17.49 7.30
CA PHE A 228 -0.34 -17.82 5.91
C PHE A 228 -1.38 -18.92 5.76
N GLU A 229 -1.36 -19.94 6.58
CA GLU A 229 -2.41 -20.97 6.64
C GLU A 229 -3.78 -20.33 6.96
N ALA A 230 -3.83 -19.41 7.94
CA ALA A 230 -5.05 -18.70 8.27
C ALA A 230 -5.55 -17.84 7.08
N ALA A 231 -4.64 -17.14 6.38
CA ALA A 231 -4.99 -16.35 5.20
C ALA A 231 -5.51 -17.23 4.06
N GLN A 232 -4.83 -18.34 3.76
CA GLN A 232 -5.21 -19.29 2.70
C GLN A 232 -6.56 -19.94 2.99
N SER A 233 -6.85 -20.26 4.26
CA SER A 233 -8.16 -20.80 4.66
C SER A 233 -9.32 -19.84 4.36
N LEU A 234 -9.05 -18.55 4.30
CA LEU A 234 -9.98 -17.48 3.92
C LEU A 234 -9.94 -17.12 2.42
N GLY A 235 -9.13 -17.83 1.63
CA GLY A 235 -8.95 -17.56 0.21
C GLY A 235 -8.16 -16.28 -0.09
N LEU A 236 -7.38 -15.78 0.85
CA LEU A 236 -6.59 -14.56 0.71
C LEU A 236 -5.18 -14.87 0.23
N PRO A 237 -4.65 -14.14 -0.77
CA PRO A 237 -3.26 -14.25 -1.19
C PRO A 237 -2.32 -13.75 -0.10
N VAL A 238 -1.12 -14.31 -0.08
CA VAL A 238 -0.08 -13.97 0.90
C VAL A 238 1.11 -13.27 0.25
N LYS A 239 1.78 -12.44 1.03
CA LYS A 239 3.03 -11.73 0.72
C LYS A 239 3.98 -11.90 1.89
N LEU A 240 5.26 -11.61 1.68
CA LEU A 240 6.27 -11.83 2.71
C LEU A 240 7.32 -10.74 2.71
N HIS A 241 7.64 -10.23 3.90
CA HIS A 241 8.89 -9.57 4.21
C HIS A 241 9.82 -10.59 4.87
N ALA A 242 10.88 -10.98 4.19
CA ALA A 242 11.88 -11.91 4.71
C ALA A 242 13.27 -11.59 4.16
N GLU A 243 14.30 -12.17 4.76
CA GLU A 243 15.70 -12.02 4.36
C GLU A 243 16.17 -10.56 4.22
N GLN A 244 15.53 -9.65 4.93
CA GLN A 244 15.90 -8.23 4.92
C GLN A 244 17.11 -7.94 5.82
N LEU A 245 17.19 -8.63 6.96
CA LEU A 245 18.21 -8.45 7.99
C LEU A 245 18.98 -9.74 8.28
N SER A 246 18.40 -10.89 7.99
CA SER A 246 18.96 -12.20 8.31
C SER A 246 18.45 -13.25 7.32
N ASP A 247 19.28 -14.24 7.04
CA ASP A 247 18.85 -15.46 6.36
C ASP A 247 18.06 -16.31 7.36
N SER A 248 16.75 -16.31 7.22
CA SER A 248 15.80 -17.03 8.09
C SER A 248 15.11 -18.19 7.38
N GLY A 249 15.34 -18.37 6.08
CA GLY A 249 14.66 -19.37 5.26
C GLY A 249 13.21 -18.97 4.91
N GLY A 250 12.81 -17.71 5.17
CA GLY A 250 11.44 -17.23 4.91
C GLY A 250 11.04 -17.31 3.43
N SER A 251 11.97 -17.08 2.52
CA SER A 251 11.70 -17.10 1.07
C SER A 251 11.29 -18.48 0.52
N VAL A 252 11.40 -19.57 1.29
CA VAL A 252 10.98 -20.92 0.89
C VAL A 252 9.64 -21.35 1.51
N ILE A 253 8.97 -20.52 2.29
CA ILE A 253 7.60 -20.77 2.80
C ILE A 253 6.66 -20.96 1.61
N ARG A 254 5.81 -21.99 1.67
CA ARG A 254 4.85 -22.36 0.60
C ARG A 254 3.42 -22.03 1.00
#